data_d779b0d5e7781170c79ab9ba2c681a34
#
_entry.id   d779b0d5e7781170c79ab9ba2c681a34
#
_cell.length_a   1.000
_cell.length_b   1.000
_cell.length_c   1.000
_cell.angle_alpha   90.00
_cell.angle_beta   90.00
_cell.angle_gamma   90.00
#
_symmetry.space_group_name_H-M   'P 1'
#
loop_
_entity.id
_entity.type
_entity.pdbx_description
1 polymer ?
#
loop_
_entity_poly.entity_id
_entity_poly.type
_entity_poly.pdbx_seq_one_letter_code
_entity_poly.pdbx_strand_id
1 'polypeptide(L)'
;MSDRTQRRLAVIVSADVVAYSRLMGEDEEGTLATLKQYRRTLVDPNITAHNGRIVKTTGDGLLLEFASVLDAVRCSVEIQRAMMEQTADIPDARKMQFRFGVNIGDIIIDGDDIHGEGVNIAARLEALADPGGVCISDDAMRQIKGKLDVAFVDDGEHAVKNIALPIHVWRWRSGESGPTAGKQMQQPLQLPDKPSIAVQPFDNMSGNPEQEYFADGGAEDIITALSKYGWFFVTARNS
;
A
#
# COMPACT_ATOMS: atom_id res chain seq x y z
N MET A 1 -21.19 27.66 25.55
CA MET A 1 -19.74 27.40 25.60
C MET A 1 -19.40 26.79 24.26
N SER A 2 -18.56 27.42 23.46
CA SER A 2 -18.14 26.86 22.13
C SER A 2 -17.28 25.66 22.40
N ASP A 3 -17.77 24.50 22.01
CA ASP A 3 -17.01 23.25 22.07
C ASP A 3 -15.86 23.39 21.06
N ARG A 4 -14.67 23.72 21.55
CA ARG A 4 -13.49 23.92 20.71
C ARG A 4 -13.03 22.55 20.29
N THR A 5 -13.27 22.21 19.02
CA THR A 5 -12.74 20.99 18.40
C THR A 5 -11.23 20.89 18.61
N GLN A 6 -10.79 19.94 19.40
CA GLN A 6 -9.37 19.74 19.68
C GLN A 6 -8.71 19.00 18.50
N ARG A 7 -7.66 19.60 17.95
CA ARG A 7 -6.84 18.99 16.88
C ARG A 7 -5.43 18.77 17.34
N ARG A 8 -4.81 17.72 16.83
CA ARG A 8 -3.38 17.48 17.01
C ARG A 8 -2.82 16.59 15.92
N LEU A 9 -1.51 16.63 15.74
CA LEU A 9 -0.77 15.66 14.92
C LEU A 9 -0.68 14.34 15.68
N ALA A 10 -0.95 13.23 14.99
CA ALA A 10 -0.84 11.88 15.54
C ALA A 10 -0.39 10.89 14.47
N VAL A 11 0.08 9.76 14.91
CA VAL A 11 0.33 8.61 14.06
C VAL A 11 -0.85 7.67 14.14
N ILE A 12 -1.46 7.42 13.01
CA ILE A 12 -2.65 6.60 12.86
C ILE A 12 -2.28 5.31 12.16
N VAL A 13 -2.74 4.19 12.70
CA VAL A 13 -2.65 2.89 12.06
C VAL A 13 -4.05 2.34 11.86
N SER A 14 -4.39 2.05 10.61
CA SER A 14 -5.55 1.23 10.25
C SER A 14 -5.08 -0.19 10.00
N ALA A 15 -5.79 -1.15 10.57
CA ALA A 15 -5.53 -2.56 10.31
C ALA A 15 -6.84 -3.31 10.06
N ASP A 16 -6.81 -4.31 9.20
CA ASP A 16 -7.97 -5.10 8.80
C ASP A 16 -7.55 -6.54 8.49
N VAL A 17 -8.48 -7.48 8.58
CA VAL A 17 -8.25 -8.88 8.23
C VAL A 17 -8.63 -9.14 6.78
N VAL A 18 -7.69 -9.67 6.01
CA VAL A 18 -7.90 -10.00 4.60
C VAL A 18 -9.00 -11.04 4.43
N ALA A 19 -9.96 -10.75 3.56
CA ALA A 19 -11.07 -11.65 3.23
C ALA A 19 -11.87 -12.17 4.45
N TYR A 20 -11.98 -11.35 5.52
CA TYR A 20 -12.67 -11.74 6.75
C TYR A 20 -14.10 -12.25 6.51
N SER A 21 -14.88 -11.56 5.65
CA SER A 21 -16.24 -12.00 5.32
C SER A 21 -16.29 -13.39 4.69
N ARG A 22 -15.27 -13.78 3.90
CA ARG A 22 -15.16 -15.12 3.32
C ARG A 22 -14.87 -16.17 4.42
N LEU A 23 -13.91 -15.87 5.30
CA LEU A 23 -13.57 -16.75 6.43
C LEU A 23 -14.79 -16.96 7.35
N MET A 24 -15.52 -15.90 7.65
CA MET A 24 -16.76 -15.94 8.43
C MET A 24 -17.84 -16.78 7.73
N GLY A 25 -17.94 -16.70 6.40
CA GLY A 25 -18.90 -17.50 5.63
C GLY A 25 -18.56 -19.01 5.60
N GLU A 26 -17.29 -19.36 5.76
CA GLU A 26 -16.83 -20.76 5.80
C GLU A 26 -16.93 -21.36 7.21
N ASP A 27 -16.57 -20.61 8.25
CA ASP A 27 -16.58 -21.00 9.67
C ASP A 27 -16.67 -19.75 10.55
N GLU A 28 -17.88 -19.38 10.93
CA GLU A 28 -18.16 -18.17 11.71
C GLU A 28 -17.57 -18.23 13.12
N GLU A 29 -17.83 -19.31 13.85
CA GLU A 29 -17.39 -19.46 15.23
C GLU A 29 -15.87 -19.63 15.33
N GLY A 30 -15.28 -20.45 14.46
CA GLY A 30 -13.84 -20.69 14.42
C GLY A 30 -13.08 -19.45 13.98
N THR A 31 -13.58 -18.69 13.00
CA THR A 31 -12.96 -17.44 12.55
C THR A 31 -12.96 -16.39 13.67
N LEU A 32 -14.10 -16.22 14.34
CA LEU A 32 -14.21 -15.27 15.45
C LEU A 32 -13.32 -15.67 16.64
N ALA A 33 -13.28 -16.96 16.97
CA ALA A 33 -12.43 -17.48 18.04
C ALA A 33 -10.94 -17.25 17.72
N THR A 34 -10.53 -17.52 16.49
CA THR A 34 -9.16 -17.31 15.97
C THR A 34 -8.77 -15.85 16.03
N LEU A 35 -9.61 -14.94 15.54
CA LEU A 35 -9.36 -13.50 15.61
C LEU A 35 -9.17 -13.03 17.06
N LYS A 36 -10.06 -13.43 17.96
CA LYS A 36 -9.96 -13.10 19.40
C LYS A 36 -8.68 -13.66 20.02
N GLN A 37 -8.27 -14.85 19.62
CA GLN A 37 -7.02 -15.45 20.07
C GLN A 37 -5.81 -14.63 19.62
N TYR A 38 -5.68 -14.32 18.31
CA TYR A 38 -4.57 -13.51 17.80
C TYR A 38 -4.53 -12.12 18.41
N ARG A 39 -5.69 -11.51 18.60
CA ARG A 39 -5.75 -10.22 19.30
C ARG A 39 -5.19 -10.33 20.71
N ARG A 40 -5.67 -11.27 21.50
CA ARG A 40 -5.28 -11.42 22.91
C ARG A 40 -3.82 -11.81 23.07
N THR A 41 -3.27 -12.70 22.22
CA THR A 41 -1.95 -13.29 22.42
C THR A 41 -0.83 -12.59 21.66
N LEU A 42 -1.17 -11.83 20.63
CA LEU A 42 -0.19 -11.22 19.73
C LEU A 42 -0.45 -9.73 19.48
N VAL A 43 -1.62 -9.35 18.93
CA VAL A 43 -1.84 -8.01 18.43
C VAL A 43 -1.91 -6.99 19.56
N ASP A 44 -2.83 -7.18 20.51
CA ASP A 44 -3.04 -6.23 21.61
C ASP A 44 -1.80 -6.08 22.53
N PRO A 45 -1.07 -7.16 22.88
CA PRO A 45 0.20 -7.04 23.59
C PRO A 45 1.28 -6.25 22.84
N ASN A 46 1.43 -6.46 21.52
CA ASN A 46 2.41 -5.72 20.73
C ASN A 46 2.05 -4.23 20.65
N ILE A 47 0.77 -3.88 20.45
CA ILE A 47 0.33 -2.49 20.46
C ILE A 47 0.73 -1.82 21.79
N THR A 48 0.49 -2.47 22.91
CA THR A 48 0.82 -1.94 24.25
C THR A 48 2.33 -1.83 24.43
N ALA A 49 3.11 -2.83 24.00
CA ALA A 49 4.57 -2.83 24.13
C ALA A 49 5.23 -1.68 23.34
N HIS A 50 4.60 -1.24 22.26
CA HIS A 50 5.04 -0.12 21.44
C HIS A 50 4.34 1.22 21.78
N ASN A 51 3.78 1.36 22.96
CA ASN A 51 3.10 2.57 23.43
C ASN A 51 1.94 3.03 22.53
N GLY A 52 1.29 2.09 21.83
CA GLY A 52 0.09 2.34 21.06
C GLY A 52 -1.17 2.22 21.89
N ARG A 53 -2.24 2.84 21.44
CA ARG A 53 -3.58 2.61 21.98
C ARG A 53 -4.55 2.19 20.90
N ILE A 54 -5.48 1.32 21.25
CA ILE A 54 -6.61 0.97 20.40
C ILE A 54 -7.67 2.05 20.59
N VAL A 55 -7.96 2.79 19.51
CA VAL A 55 -8.99 3.83 19.52
C VAL A 55 -10.37 3.18 19.43
N LYS A 56 -10.54 2.32 18.41
CA LYS A 56 -11.76 1.54 18.22
C LYS A 56 -11.53 0.28 17.42
N THR A 57 -12.51 -0.62 17.51
CA THR A 57 -12.60 -1.84 16.72
C THR A 57 -13.88 -1.81 15.88
N THR A 58 -13.79 -2.21 14.62
CA THR A 58 -14.92 -2.27 13.69
C THR A 58 -14.96 -3.67 13.08
N GLY A 59 -15.63 -4.61 13.78
CA GLY A 59 -15.58 -6.00 13.37
C GLY A 59 -14.18 -6.58 13.48
N ASP A 60 -13.54 -6.85 12.36
CA ASP A 60 -12.16 -7.31 12.23
C ASP A 60 -11.14 -6.17 12.11
N GLY A 61 -11.62 -4.95 11.86
CA GLY A 61 -10.78 -3.75 11.71
C GLY A 61 -10.37 -3.15 13.05
N LEU A 62 -9.17 -2.54 13.05
CA LEU A 62 -8.59 -1.82 14.18
C LEU A 62 -8.18 -0.42 13.76
N LEU A 63 -8.57 0.57 14.54
CA LEU A 63 -8.00 1.91 14.46
C LEU A 63 -7.11 2.13 15.68
N LEU A 64 -5.83 2.38 15.42
CA LEU A 64 -4.82 2.54 16.46
C LEU A 64 -4.20 3.94 16.38
N GLU A 65 -3.71 4.39 17.50
CA GLU A 65 -2.98 5.63 17.61
C GLU A 65 -1.66 5.43 18.34
N PHE A 66 -0.62 6.09 17.84
CA PHE A 66 0.72 6.08 18.41
C PHE A 66 1.25 7.53 18.51
N ALA A 67 2.15 7.75 19.46
CA ALA A 67 2.87 9.01 19.58
C ALA A 67 4.10 9.06 18.63
N SER A 68 4.61 7.90 18.19
CA SER A 68 5.83 7.74 17.41
C SER A 68 5.57 6.92 16.15
N VAL A 69 6.00 7.45 14.97
CA VAL A 69 5.96 6.70 13.70
C VAL A 69 6.83 5.45 13.79
N LEU A 70 7.98 5.57 14.46
CA LEU A 70 8.91 4.46 14.64
C LEU A 70 8.26 3.29 15.37
N ASP A 71 7.54 3.58 16.47
CA ASP A 71 6.86 2.57 17.27
C ASP A 71 5.68 1.96 16.51
N ALA A 72 4.91 2.78 15.79
CA ALA A 72 3.80 2.33 14.97
C ALA A 72 4.24 1.34 13.87
N VAL A 73 5.33 1.68 13.16
CA VAL A 73 5.86 0.84 12.08
C VAL A 73 6.50 -0.44 12.63
N ARG A 74 7.28 -0.34 13.73
CA ARG A 74 7.82 -1.54 14.41
C ARG A 74 6.72 -2.49 14.83
N CYS A 75 5.73 -1.98 15.54
CA CYS A 75 4.56 -2.75 15.97
C CYS A 75 3.90 -3.48 14.81
N SER A 76 3.60 -2.75 13.71
CA SER A 76 2.95 -3.33 12.53
C SER A 76 3.80 -4.45 11.89
N VAL A 77 5.10 -4.22 11.72
CA VAL A 77 6.03 -5.20 11.13
C VAL A 77 6.22 -6.42 12.02
N GLU A 78 6.35 -6.24 13.33
CA GLU A 78 6.52 -7.34 14.29
C GLU A 78 5.26 -8.21 14.36
N ILE A 79 4.06 -7.59 14.36
CA ILE A 79 2.80 -8.34 14.27
C ILE A 79 2.78 -9.19 13.00
N GLN A 80 3.12 -8.61 11.84
CA GLN A 80 3.09 -9.35 10.57
C GLN A 80 4.10 -10.50 10.53
N ARG A 81 5.32 -10.29 11.04
CA ARG A 81 6.34 -11.35 11.15
C ARG A 81 5.85 -12.51 12.03
N ALA A 82 5.33 -12.19 13.21
CA ALA A 82 4.82 -13.19 14.13
C ALA A 82 3.57 -13.92 13.58
N MET A 83 2.68 -13.20 12.87
CA MET A 83 1.55 -13.82 12.16
C MET A 83 2.02 -14.80 11.08
N MET A 84 3.04 -14.44 10.30
CA MET A 84 3.62 -15.33 9.29
C MET A 84 4.16 -16.61 9.90
N GLU A 85 4.90 -16.50 11.02
CA GLU A 85 5.44 -17.66 11.74
C GLU A 85 4.31 -18.55 12.29
N GLN A 86 3.30 -17.96 12.94
CA GLN A 86 2.18 -18.71 13.52
C GLN A 86 1.25 -19.36 12.49
N THR A 87 1.24 -18.84 11.27
CA THR A 87 0.39 -19.34 10.19
C THR A 87 1.16 -20.13 9.13
N ALA A 88 2.44 -20.43 9.35
CA ALA A 88 3.30 -21.09 8.36
C ALA A 88 2.72 -22.43 7.87
N ASP A 89 2.19 -23.25 8.80
CA ASP A 89 1.63 -24.58 8.50
C ASP A 89 0.12 -24.54 8.14
N ILE A 90 -0.50 -23.34 8.10
CA ILE A 90 -1.91 -23.20 7.76
C ILE A 90 -2.04 -23.03 6.24
N PRO A 91 -2.94 -23.78 5.57
CA PRO A 91 -3.21 -23.57 4.15
C PRO A 91 -3.65 -22.14 3.84
N ASP A 92 -3.18 -21.56 2.72
CA ASP A 92 -3.42 -20.16 2.36
C ASP A 92 -4.90 -19.77 2.35
N ALA A 93 -5.79 -20.68 1.95
CA ALA A 93 -7.22 -20.45 1.96
C ALA A 93 -7.81 -20.19 3.37
N ARG A 94 -7.15 -20.69 4.42
CA ARG A 94 -7.60 -20.57 5.83
C ARG A 94 -6.73 -19.62 6.64
N LYS A 95 -5.63 -19.10 6.08
CA LYS A 95 -4.77 -18.15 6.78
C LYS A 95 -5.52 -16.86 7.09
N MET A 96 -5.49 -16.48 8.35
CA MET A 96 -5.88 -15.15 8.77
C MET A 96 -4.66 -14.22 8.61
N GLN A 97 -4.78 -13.21 7.77
CA GLN A 97 -3.71 -12.27 7.47
C GLN A 97 -4.22 -10.86 7.68
N PHE A 98 -3.42 -10.02 8.33
CA PHE A 98 -3.71 -8.60 8.47
C PHE A 98 -3.11 -7.79 7.32
N ARG A 99 -3.69 -6.61 7.10
CA ARG A 99 -3.12 -5.50 6.34
C ARG A 99 -2.98 -4.32 7.27
N PHE A 100 -1.92 -3.56 7.12
CA PHE A 100 -1.69 -2.36 7.92
C PHE A 100 -1.44 -1.16 7.02
N GLY A 101 -2.08 -0.02 7.35
CA GLY A 101 -1.83 1.28 6.77
C GLY A 101 -1.38 2.24 7.85
N VAL A 102 -0.19 2.84 7.71
CA VAL A 102 0.38 3.78 8.69
C VAL A 102 0.50 5.17 8.09
N ASN A 103 -0.05 6.15 8.76
CA ASN A 103 0.01 7.56 8.37
C ASN A 103 0.33 8.44 9.58
N ILE A 104 0.99 9.58 9.33
CA ILE A 104 1.08 10.68 10.28
C ILE A 104 0.28 11.85 9.74
N GLY A 105 -0.63 12.40 10.53
CA GLY A 105 -1.52 13.47 10.07
C GLY A 105 -2.28 14.13 11.19
N ASP A 106 -2.97 15.22 10.84
CA ASP A 106 -3.84 15.96 11.74
C ASP A 106 -5.12 15.18 12.02
N ILE A 107 -5.48 15.10 13.30
CA ILE A 107 -6.70 14.44 13.77
C ILE A 107 -7.56 15.39 14.57
N ILE A 108 -8.84 15.11 14.56
CA ILE A 108 -9.86 15.70 15.44
C ILE A 108 -10.15 14.69 16.54
N ILE A 109 -10.10 15.13 17.78
CA ILE A 109 -10.44 14.32 18.96
C ILE A 109 -11.91 14.54 19.29
N ASP A 110 -12.65 13.44 19.41
CA ASP A 110 -14.05 13.41 19.84
C ASP A 110 -14.21 12.36 20.94
N GLY A 111 -14.08 12.78 22.19
CA GLY A 111 -14.01 11.88 23.33
C GLY A 111 -12.82 10.92 23.22
N ASP A 112 -13.11 9.62 23.17
CA ASP A 112 -12.08 8.58 23.00
C ASP A 112 -11.82 8.24 21.51
N ASP A 113 -12.63 8.73 20.57
CA ASP A 113 -12.50 8.52 19.11
C ASP A 113 -11.65 9.60 18.44
N ILE A 114 -11.18 9.29 17.25
CA ILE A 114 -10.41 10.20 16.40
C ILE A 114 -10.99 10.23 14.99
N HIS A 115 -10.98 11.41 14.39
CA HIS A 115 -11.49 11.66 13.05
C HIS A 115 -10.52 12.53 12.25
N GLY A 116 -10.77 12.66 10.96
CA GLY A 116 -10.05 13.59 10.09
C GLY A 116 -9.39 12.92 8.89
N GLU A 117 -8.73 13.74 8.08
CA GLU A 117 -8.09 13.28 6.84
C GLU A 117 -6.98 12.27 7.14
N GLY A 118 -6.21 12.47 8.22
CA GLY A 118 -5.15 11.54 8.63
C GLY A 118 -5.66 10.11 8.86
N VAL A 119 -6.86 9.96 9.43
CA VAL A 119 -7.53 8.65 9.63
C VAL A 119 -7.95 8.05 8.29
N ASN A 120 -8.52 8.87 7.40
CA ASN A 120 -8.93 8.42 6.09
C ASN A 120 -7.74 7.94 5.25
N ILE A 121 -6.62 8.65 5.30
CA ILE A 121 -5.38 8.25 4.61
C ILE A 121 -4.87 6.90 5.15
N ALA A 122 -4.82 6.70 6.47
CA ALA A 122 -4.42 5.42 7.05
C ALA A 122 -5.29 4.25 6.57
N ALA A 123 -6.61 4.44 6.51
CA ALA A 123 -7.54 3.43 5.98
C ALA A 123 -7.33 3.16 4.48
N ARG A 124 -6.94 4.17 3.67
CA ARG A 124 -6.62 3.95 2.26
C ARG A 124 -5.29 3.21 2.07
N LEU A 125 -4.29 3.53 2.87
CA LEU A 125 -3.02 2.81 2.87
C LEU A 125 -3.21 1.34 3.27
N GLU A 126 -4.05 1.07 4.28
CA GLU A 126 -4.42 -0.29 4.67
C GLU A 126 -5.04 -1.05 3.49
N ALA A 127 -6.01 -0.45 2.78
CA ALA A 127 -6.65 -1.06 1.62
C ALA A 127 -5.68 -1.33 0.45
N LEU A 128 -4.60 -0.56 0.33
CA LEU A 128 -3.54 -0.77 -0.66
C LEU A 128 -2.51 -1.82 -0.24
N ALA A 129 -2.45 -2.17 1.04
CA ALA A 129 -1.49 -3.15 1.52
C ALA A 129 -1.81 -4.56 1.02
N ASP A 130 -0.77 -5.31 0.70
CA ASP A 130 -0.90 -6.74 0.39
C ASP A 130 -1.27 -7.55 1.64
N PRO A 131 -1.83 -8.75 1.48
CA PRO A 131 -2.01 -9.67 2.60
C PRO A 131 -0.68 -9.92 3.34
N GLY A 132 -0.65 -9.70 4.64
CA GLY A 132 0.58 -9.81 5.44
C GLY A 132 1.54 -8.62 5.26
N GLY A 133 1.12 -7.54 4.59
CA GLY A 133 1.93 -6.37 4.30
C GLY A 133 1.62 -5.15 5.16
N VAL A 134 2.47 -4.13 5.00
CA VAL A 134 2.35 -2.80 5.63
C VAL A 134 2.55 -1.74 4.56
N CYS A 135 1.60 -0.82 4.40
CA CYS A 135 1.75 0.39 3.60
C CYS A 135 1.90 1.62 4.49
N ILE A 136 2.81 2.50 4.14
CA ILE A 136 3.02 3.75 4.88
C ILE A 136 3.03 4.95 3.94
N SER A 137 2.61 6.11 4.43
CA SER A 137 2.72 7.37 3.70
C SER A 137 4.18 7.84 3.60
N ASP A 138 4.48 8.70 2.62
CA ASP A 138 5.81 9.30 2.46
C ASP A 138 6.23 10.11 3.69
N ASP A 139 5.29 10.81 4.33
CA ASP A 139 5.56 11.54 5.57
C ASP A 139 5.96 10.59 6.71
N ALA A 140 5.34 9.42 6.80
CA ALA A 140 5.73 8.38 7.75
C ALA A 140 7.11 7.79 7.38
N MET A 141 7.36 7.52 6.10
CA MET A 141 8.64 7.02 5.61
C MET A 141 9.80 7.95 5.95
N ARG A 142 9.63 9.27 5.76
CA ARG A 142 10.65 10.27 6.11
C ARG A 142 11.05 10.23 7.58
N GLN A 143 10.10 9.92 8.48
CA GLN A 143 10.36 9.84 9.93
C GLN A 143 11.18 8.62 10.33
N ILE A 144 11.08 7.50 9.59
CA ILE A 144 11.72 6.23 9.94
C ILE A 144 12.99 5.94 9.14
N LYS A 145 13.26 6.69 8.07
CA LYS A 145 14.41 6.49 7.19
C LYS A 145 15.73 6.50 7.97
N GLY A 146 16.49 5.40 7.87
CA GLY A 146 17.74 5.21 8.58
C GLY A 146 17.63 4.93 10.09
N LYS A 147 16.40 4.75 10.62
CA LYS A 147 16.17 4.45 12.04
C LYS A 147 15.62 3.04 12.28
N LEU A 148 15.14 2.37 11.22
CA LEU A 148 14.64 1.00 11.26
C LEU A 148 15.42 0.15 10.27
N ASP A 149 15.75 -1.07 10.69
CA ASP A 149 16.28 -2.11 9.82
C ASP A 149 15.13 -2.87 9.15
N VAL A 150 14.31 -2.11 8.43
CA VAL A 150 13.15 -2.59 7.67
C VAL A 150 13.16 -1.90 6.32
N ALA A 151 13.23 -2.68 5.26
CA ALA A 151 13.25 -2.13 3.91
C ALA A 151 11.83 -1.99 3.37
N PHE A 152 11.44 -0.77 3.08
CA PHE A 152 10.24 -0.43 2.34
C PHE A 152 10.59 -0.20 0.87
N VAL A 153 9.72 -0.66 -0.02
CA VAL A 153 9.82 -0.43 -1.46
C VAL A 153 8.94 0.75 -1.83
N ASP A 154 9.45 1.64 -2.65
CA ASP A 154 8.69 2.75 -3.22
C ASP A 154 7.63 2.21 -4.19
N ASP A 155 6.36 2.49 -3.92
CA ASP A 155 5.23 2.07 -4.75
C ASP A 155 4.62 3.24 -5.55
N GLY A 156 5.23 4.43 -5.47
CA GLY A 156 4.82 5.61 -6.21
C GLY A 156 3.57 6.29 -5.69
N GLU A 157 2.95 7.09 -6.55
CA GLU A 157 1.76 7.88 -6.22
C GLU A 157 0.47 7.11 -6.55
N HIS A 158 -0.44 7.08 -5.59
CA HIS A 158 -1.75 6.46 -5.72
C HIS A 158 -2.87 7.48 -5.57
N ALA A 159 -3.72 7.57 -6.60
CA ALA A 159 -4.99 8.30 -6.50
C ALA A 159 -5.97 7.47 -5.69
N VAL A 160 -6.43 7.98 -4.55
CA VAL A 160 -7.34 7.27 -3.66
C VAL A 160 -8.67 8.01 -3.51
N LYS A 161 -9.74 7.24 -3.34
CA LYS A 161 -11.11 7.78 -3.28
C LYS A 161 -11.26 8.80 -2.14
N ASN A 162 -11.83 9.97 -2.45
CA ASN A 162 -12.13 11.06 -1.51
C ASN A 162 -10.90 11.73 -0.88
N ILE A 163 -9.72 11.59 -1.45
CA ILE A 163 -8.53 12.36 -1.10
C ILE A 163 -8.15 13.20 -2.33
N ALA A 164 -7.99 14.52 -2.14
CA ALA A 164 -7.83 15.46 -3.26
C ALA A 164 -6.50 15.31 -4.00
N LEU A 165 -5.44 14.90 -3.30
CA LEU A 165 -4.10 14.74 -3.85
C LEU A 165 -3.70 13.27 -3.84
N PRO A 166 -2.95 12.78 -4.83
CA PRO A 166 -2.36 11.46 -4.79
C PRO A 166 -1.49 11.28 -3.54
N ILE A 167 -1.48 10.08 -3.00
CA ILE A 167 -0.65 9.72 -1.83
C ILE A 167 0.54 8.92 -2.34
N HIS A 168 1.74 9.34 -2.00
CA HIS A 168 2.95 8.56 -2.23
C HIS A 168 3.05 7.46 -1.20
N VAL A 169 3.18 6.21 -1.65
CA VAL A 169 3.05 4.99 -0.85
C VAL A 169 4.36 4.22 -0.83
N TRP A 170 4.73 3.73 0.34
CA TRP A 170 5.84 2.82 0.55
C TRP A 170 5.29 1.50 1.09
N ARG A 171 5.75 0.37 0.54
CA ARG A 171 5.30 -0.98 0.90
C ARG A 171 6.38 -1.79 1.56
N TRP A 172 5.97 -2.53 2.57
CA TRP A 172 6.73 -3.62 3.14
C TRP A 172 5.93 -4.91 3.04
N ARG A 173 6.60 -6.00 2.69
CA ARG A 173 6.03 -7.37 2.66
C ARG A 173 6.83 -8.29 3.55
N SER A 174 6.15 -9.16 4.26
CA SER A 174 6.79 -10.21 5.05
C SER A 174 7.47 -11.21 4.11
N GLY A 175 8.74 -11.52 4.39
CA GLY A 175 9.53 -12.46 3.57
C GLY A 175 10.36 -11.81 2.46
N GLU A 176 10.16 -10.55 2.11
CA GLU A 176 11.09 -9.81 1.27
C GLU A 176 12.20 -9.24 2.15
N SER A 177 13.39 -9.84 2.07
CA SER A 177 14.60 -9.18 2.55
C SER A 177 14.81 -7.97 1.66
N GLY A 178 14.60 -6.78 2.21
CA GLY A 178 14.86 -5.55 1.49
C GLY A 178 16.28 -5.52 0.93
N PRO A 179 16.55 -4.70 -0.08
CA PRO A 179 17.89 -4.55 -0.58
C PRO A 179 18.80 -4.16 0.58
N THR A 180 19.67 -5.07 0.99
CA THR A 180 20.82 -4.77 1.83
C THR A 180 21.44 -3.50 1.25
N ALA A 181 21.56 -2.45 2.05
CA ALA A 181 22.25 -1.22 1.65
C ALA A 181 23.65 -1.62 1.14
N GLY A 182 23.81 -1.71 -0.18
CA GLY A 182 25.09 -2.09 -0.76
C GLY A 182 25.05 -3.07 -1.92
N LYS A 183 23.91 -3.25 -2.61
CA LYS A 183 23.90 -3.75 -3.99
C LYS A 183 22.57 -3.35 -4.64
N GLN A 184 22.52 -2.17 -5.24
CA GLN A 184 21.85 -2.02 -6.51
C GLN A 184 22.55 -2.99 -7.51
N MET A 185 22.20 -4.25 -7.44
CA MET A 185 22.21 -5.01 -8.67
C MET A 185 20.99 -4.48 -9.44
N GLN A 186 21.25 -3.41 -10.20
CA GLN A 186 20.64 -3.31 -11.49
C GLN A 186 20.82 -4.71 -12.09
N GLN A 187 19.78 -5.55 -12.04
CA GLN A 187 19.64 -6.47 -13.14
C GLN A 187 19.67 -5.56 -14.36
N PRO A 188 20.68 -5.69 -15.22
CA PRO A 188 20.60 -4.99 -16.48
C PRO A 188 19.25 -5.45 -17.02
N LEU A 189 18.35 -4.52 -17.25
CA LEU A 189 17.25 -4.73 -18.18
C LEU A 189 17.95 -5.37 -19.37
N GLN A 190 17.74 -6.67 -19.57
CA GLN A 190 18.25 -7.32 -20.77
C GLN A 190 17.59 -6.53 -21.88
N LEU A 191 18.35 -5.60 -22.41
CA LEU A 191 17.96 -4.92 -23.64
C LEU A 191 17.62 -6.06 -24.59
N PRO A 192 16.43 -6.08 -25.16
CA PRO A 192 16.10 -7.09 -26.15
C PRO A 192 17.26 -7.13 -27.13
N ASP A 193 17.75 -8.33 -27.48
CA ASP A 193 18.82 -8.52 -28.47
C ASP A 193 18.51 -7.88 -29.85
N LYS A 194 17.37 -7.21 -29.94
CA LYS A 194 16.86 -6.50 -31.11
C LYS A 194 16.73 -5.01 -30.82
N PRO A 195 17.14 -4.14 -31.73
CA PRO A 195 16.91 -2.70 -31.62
C PRO A 195 15.43 -2.40 -31.35
N SER A 196 15.16 -1.52 -30.37
CA SER A 196 13.80 -1.11 -30.01
C SER A 196 13.45 0.20 -30.70
N ILE A 197 12.26 0.24 -31.32
CA ILE A 197 11.72 1.44 -31.98
C ILE A 197 10.41 1.80 -31.26
N ALA A 198 10.33 3.06 -30.81
CA ALA A 198 9.09 3.65 -30.30
C ALA A 198 8.46 4.53 -31.40
N VAL A 199 7.23 4.23 -31.78
CA VAL A 199 6.45 5.06 -32.67
C VAL A 199 5.58 6.00 -31.84
N GLN A 200 5.74 7.30 -32.05
CA GLN A 200 4.90 8.31 -31.39
C GLN A 200 3.74 8.71 -32.31
N PRO A 201 2.57 9.05 -31.76
CA PRO A 201 1.49 9.65 -32.54
C PRO A 201 1.97 10.92 -33.27
N PHE A 202 1.45 11.15 -34.46
CA PHE A 202 1.72 12.40 -35.17
C PHE A 202 0.82 13.50 -34.65
N ASP A 203 1.40 14.68 -34.41
CA ASP A 203 0.61 15.87 -34.09
C ASP A 203 0.04 16.48 -35.37
N ASN A 204 -1.26 16.74 -35.41
CA ASN A 204 -1.89 17.44 -36.51
C ASN A 204 -1.54 18.94 -36.48
N MET A 205 -0.51 19.34 -37.19
CA MET A 205 -0.05 20.73 -37.26
C MET A 205 -0.88 21.60 -38.22
N SER A 206 -1.85 21.03 -38.97
CA SER A 206 -2.64 21.76 -39.94
C SER A 206 -3.85 22.51 -39.36
N GLY A 207 -4.25 22.19 -38.12
CA GLY A 207 -5.43 22.75 -37.46
C GLY A 207 -6.77 22.37 -38.09
N ASN A 208 -6.78 21.42 -39.05
CA ASN A 208 -8.01 20.93 -39.69
C ASN A 208 -8.47 19.64 -38.99
N PRO A 209 -9.65 19.59 -38.33
CA PRO A 209 -10.16 18.43 -37.62
C PRO A 209 -10.34 17.19 -38.51
N GLU A 210 -10.56 17.35 -39.81
CA GLU A 210 -10.69 16.22 -40.74
C GLU A 210 -9.37 15.48 -40.98
N GLN A 211 -8.24 16.06 -40.60
CA GLN A 211 -6.90 15.44 -40.71
C GLN A 211 -6.43 14.73 -39.42
N GLU A 212 -7.18 14.80 -38.35
CA GLU A 212 -6.88 14.11 -37.08
C GLU A 212 -6.92 12.60 -37.28
N TYR A 213 -7.84 12.10 -38.10
CA TYR A 213 -7.93 10.69 -38.48
C TYR A 213 -6.68 10.16 -39.21
N PHE A 214 -5.99 11.00 -40.00
CA PHE A 214 -4.76 10.63 -40.69
C PHE A 214 -3.55 10.56 -39.76
N ALA A 215 -3.53 11.38 -38.70
CA ALA A 215 -2.46 11.37 -37.71
C ALA A 215 -2.47 10.08 -36.88
N ASP A 216 -3.65 9.63 -36.45
CA ASP A 216 -3.82 8.40 -35.67
C ASP A 216 -3.63 7.13 -36.55
N GLY A 217 -4.24 7.09 -37.74
CA GLY A 217 -4.11 5.96 -38.66
C GLY A 217 -2.70 5.75 -39.19
N GLY A 218 -1.96 6.83 -39.41
CA GLY A 218 -0.58 6.78 -39.90
C GLY A 218 0.40 6.13 -38.90
N ALA A 219 0.22 6.37 -37.60
CA ALA A 219 1.04 5.76 -36.58
C ALA A 219 0.76 4.23 -36.46
N GLU A 220 -0.49 3.81 -36.54
CA GLU A 220 -0.89 2.40 -36.50
C GLU A 220 -0.37 1.62 -37.73
N ASP A 221 -0.43 2.22 -38.91
CA ASP A 221 0.09 1.62 -40.15
C ASP A 221 1.62 1.42 -40.07
N ILE A 222 2.35 2.38 -39.51
CA ILE A 222 3.79 2.29 -39.31
C ILE A 222 4.12 1.20 -38.29
N ILE A 223 3.42 1.12 -37.15
CA ILE A 223 3.58 0.07 -36.15
C ILE A 223 3.35 -1.31 -36.77
N THR A 224 2.28 -1.43 -37.57
CA THR A 224 1.92 -2.69 -38.25
C THR A 224 2.96 -3.06 -39.34
N ALA A 225 3.47 -2.08 -40.05
CA ALA A 225 4.51 -2.31 -41.04
C ALA A 225 5.85 -2.75 -40.42
N LEU A 226 6.26 -2.05 -39.34
CA LEU A 226 7.50 -2.34 -38.63
C LEU A 226 7.44 -3.67 -37.86
N SER A 227 6.28 -4.06 -37.32
CA SER A 227 6.12 -5.35 -36.62
C SER A 227 6.29 -6.59 -37.52
N LYS A 228 6.15 -6.44 -38.83
CA LYS A 228 6.41 -7.48 -39.81
C LYS A 228 7.91 -7.81 -39.96
N TYR A 229 8.78 -6.86 -39.55
CA TYR A 229 10.22 -7.08 -39.59
C TYR A 229 10.68 -7.62 -38.24
N GLY A 230 10.87 -8.93 -38.12
CA GLY A 230 11.28 -9.62 -36.89
C GLY A 230 12.61 -9.17 -36.26
N TRP A 231 13.24 -8.10 -36.77
CA TRP A 231 14.51 -7.51 -36.36
C TRP A 231 14.38 -6.42 -35.33
N PHE A 232 13.15 -5.87 -35.14
CA PHE A 232 12.88 -4.78 -34.23
C PHE A 232 11.84 -5.17 -33.17
N PHE A 233 12.01 -4.64 -31.96
CA PHE A 233 10.95 -4.61 -30.96
C PHE A 233 10.22 -3.28 -31.09
N VAL A 234 8.94 -3.31 -31.49
CA VAL A 234 8.14 -2.11 -31.73
C VAL A 234 7.20 -1.89 -30.55
N THR A 235 7.30 -0.74 -29.89
CA THR A 235 6.41 -0.33 -28.80
C THR A 235 5.54 0.84 -29.22
N ALA A 236 4.24 0.76 -28.97
CA ALA A 236 3.31 1.90 -29.06
C ALA A 236 3.19 2.55 -27.66
N ARG A 237 3.04 3.86 -27.62
CA ARG A 237 2.89 4.62 -26.37
C ARG A 237 1.43 4.66 -25.91
N ASN A 238 0.79 3.51 -25.73
CA ASN A 238 -0.47 3.41 -25.02
C ASN A 238 -0.51 2.08 -24.29
N SER A 239 0.05 2.10 -23.11
CA SER A 239 -0.19 1.11 -22.06
C SER A 239 -0.10 1.84 -20.73
#